data_348a99b8793a768acf670e011be3bbc2
#
_entry.id   348a99b8793a768acf670e011be3bbc2
#
_cell.length_a   1.000
_cell.length_b   1.000
_cell.length_c   1.000
_cell.angle_alpha   90.00
_cell.angle_beta   90.00
_cell.angle_gamma   90.00
#
_symmetry.space_group_name_H-M   'P 1'
#
loop_
_entity.id
_entity.type
_entity.pdbx_description
1 polymer ?
#
loop_
_entity_poly.entity_id
_entity_poly.type
_entity_poly.pdbx_seq_one_letter_code
_entity_poly.pdbx_strand_id
1 'polypeptide(L)'
;FKKSSFIFKFFFQNKINKYYFYPIFDWFCLLIFLELRKNYNLNFLLFFANFLASSQHRIWQDSSRKNENYFTFMILENMTKEIFLSLDKNEKLIVTSGLSQRKIPNEFYYRQIDQYSFFENLGLKNFKIEPNMTNDCMIFFKNKRDMIEAYNMIKKIKINNHKMFYCERKKILKKEYIFCKIV
;
A
#
# COMPACT_ATOMS: atom_id res chain seq x y z
N PHE A 1 30.00 2.37 3.08
CA PHE A 1 30.34 2.10 1.67
C PHE A 1 30.56 0.60 1.37
N LYS A 2 31.33 -0.13 2.18
CA LYS A 2 31.58 -1.57 1.92
C LYS A 2 30.32 -2.42 1.81
N LYS A 3 29.32 -2.19 2.67
CA LYS A 3 28.04 -2.94 2.68
C LYS A 3 27.16 -2.70 1.45
N SER A 4 27.35 -1.61 0.73
CA SER A 4 26.57 -1.24 -0.47
C SER A 4 27.34 -1.44 -1.78
N SER A 5 28.55 -2.00 -1.74
CA SER A 5 29.39 -2.16 -2.93
C SER A 5 28.75 -2.99 -4.04
N PHE A 6 27.88 -3.95 -3.69
CA PHE A 6 27.14 -4.78 -4.64
C PHE A 6 26.13 -3.97 -5.48
N ILE A 7 25.54 -2.89 -4.91
CA ILE A 7 24.64 -1.99 -5.63
C ILE A 7 25.40 -1.26 -6.73
N PHE A 8 26.58 -0.72 -6.40
CA PHE A 8 27.42 -0.05 -7.40
C PHE A 8 27.86 -1.03 -8.49
N LYS A 9 28.29 -2.24 -8.12
CA LYS A 9 28.67 -3.28 -9.08
C LYS A 9 27.52 -3.63 -10.03
N PHE A 10 26.30 -3.71 -9.53
CA PHE A 10 25.13 -3.96 -10.36
C PHE A 10 24.90 -2.83 -11.37
N PHE A 11 25.02 -1.57 -10.96
CA PHE A 11 24.77 -0.41 -11.83
C PHE A 11 25.86 -0.18 -12.86
N PHE A 12 27.06 -0.67 -12.66
CA PHE A 12 28.06 -0.66 -13.71
C PHE A 12 27.66 -1.52 -14.92
N GLN A 13 26.82 -2.50 -14.70
CA GLN A 13 26.39 -3.45 -15.74
C GLN A 13 24.97 -3.18 -16.25
N ASN A 14 24.18 -2.36 -15.57
CA ASN A 14 22.76 -2.16 -15.87
C ASN A 14 22.39 -0.68 -15.87
N LYS A 15 21.48 -0.28 -16.78
CA LYS A 15 20.93 1.07 -16.80
C LYS A 15 20.05 1.30 -15.56
N ILE A 16 20.28 2.43 -14.88
CA ILE A 16 19.47 2.84 -13.73
C ILE A 16 18.08 3.23 -14.21
N ASN A 17 17.04 2.75 -13.51
CA ASN A 17 15.65 3.12 -13.75
C ASN A 17 14.87 3.28 -12.43
N LYS A 18 13.66 3.83 -12.52
CA LYS A 18 12.82 4.14 -11.35
C LYS A 18 12.43 2.94 -10.47
N TYR A 19 12.47 1.72 -11.00
CA TYR A 19 12.06 0.52 -10.26
C TYR A 19 13.11 0.08 -9.23
N TYR A 20 14.35 0.53 -9.36
CA TYR A 20 15.42 0.25 -8.38
C TYR A 20 15.31 1.12 -7.11
N PHE A 21 14.54 2.21 -7.16
CA PHE A 21 14.49 3.17 -6.05
C PHE A 21 13.98 2.53 -4.74
N TYR A 22 12.88 1.77 -4.79
CA TYR A 22 12.28 1.20 -3.57
C TYR A 22 13.20 0.17 -2.88
N PRO A 23 13.78 -0.82 -3.60
CA PRO A 23 14.74 -1.72 -3.00
C PRO A 23 15.95 -1.00 -2.39
N ILE A 24 16.49 0.00 -3.06
CA ILE A 24 17.62 0.79 -2.57
C ILE A 24 17.23 1.57 -1.32
N PHE A 25 16.07 2.20 -1.31
CA PHE A 25 15.58 2.97 -0.17
C PHE A 25 15.46 2.07 1.07
N ASP A 26 14.77 0.92 0.95
CA ASP A 26 14.62 -0.02 2.07
C ASP A 26 15.98 -0.59 2.52
N TRP A 27 16.92 -0.79 1.60
CA TRP A 27 18.29 -1.17 1.95
C TRP A 27 18.95 -0.14 2.88
N PHE A 28 18.87 1.15 2.55
CA PHE A 28 19.43 2.20 3.40
C PHE A 28 18.67 2.33 4.73
N CYS A 29 17.34 2.16 4.72
CA CYS A 29 16.56 2.10 5.94
C CYS A 29 17.02 0.96 6.87
N LEU A 30 17.33 -0.22 6.31
CA LEU A 30 17.90 -1.32 7.10
C LEU A 30 19.26 -0.95 7.68
N LEU A 31 20.16 -0.34 6.92
CA LEU A 31 21.47 0.04 7.46
C LEU A 31 21.36 1.03 8.61
N ILE A 32 20.45 2.01 8.51
CA ILE A 32 20.15 2.94 9.61
C ILE A 32 19.56 2.19 10.79
N PHE A 33 18.59 1.31 10.56
CA PHE A 33 17.97 0.49 11.61
C PHE A 33 19.00 -0.35 12.38
N LEU A 34 19.93 -1.01 11.66
CA LEU A 34 20.99 -1.81 12.28
C LEU A 34 22.00 -0.95 13.05
N GLU A 35 22.23 0.28 12.62
CA GLU A 35 23.09 1.21 13.35
C GLU A 35 22.41 1.74 14.62
N LEU A 36 21.14 2.11 14.53
CA LEU A 36 20.35 2.51 15.70
C LEU A 36 20.27 1.38 16.74
N ARG A 37 20.08 0.13 16.29
CA ARG A 37 20.05 -1.03 17.16
C ARG A 37 21.28 -1.14 18.07
N LYS A 38 22.47 -0.79 17.58
CA LYS A 38 23.72 -0.85 18.38
C LYS A 38 23.73 0.17 19.53
N ASN A 39 23.01 1.27 19.38
CA ASN A 39 22.99 2.38 20.31
C ASN A 39 21.87 2.27 21.36
N TYR A 40 20.94 1.33 21.17
CA TYR A 40 19.80 1.15 22.06
C TYR A 40 19.69 -0.30 22.53
N ASN A 41 19.55 -0.49 23.85
CA ASN A 41 19.31 -1.81 24.41
C ASN A 41 17.80 -2.11 24.38
N LEU A 42 17.32 -2.71 23.27
CA LEU A 42 15.91 -2.95 23.02
C LEU A 42 15.61 -4.45 23.09
N ASN A 43 14.56 -4.82 23.82
CA ASN A 43 14.11 -6.20 23.95
C ASN A 43 13.33 -6.70 22.74
N PHE A 44 12.80 -5.78 21.91
CA PHE A 44 12.02 -6.10 20.72
C PHE A 44 12.30 -5.07 19.62
N LEU A 45 12.55 -5.57 18.42
CA LEU A 45 12.84 -4.78 17.24
C LEU A 45 12.01 -5.31 16.08
N LEU A 46 11.35 -4.42 15.34
CA LEU A 46 10.57 -4.74 14.15
C LEU A 46 11.11 -3.96 12.96
N PHE A 47 11.47 -4.64 11.90
CA PHE A 47 11.78 -4.04 10.61
C PHE A 47 10.79 -4.51 9.56
N PHE A 48 10.12 -3.57 8.89
CA PHE A 48 9.17 -3.86 7.82
C PHE A 48 9.75 -3.48 6.47
N ALA A 49 10.06 -4.48 5.64
CA ALA A 49 10.57 -4.31 4.28
C ALA A 49 9.39 -4.32 3.28
N ASN A 50 9.05 -3.17 2.71
CA ASN A 50 7.92 -3.02 1.78
C ASN A 50 8.32 -3.11 0.30
N PHE A 51 9.62 -3.03 -0.01
CA PHE A 51 10.10 -2.97 -1.40
C PHE A 51 9.71 -4.20 -2.22
N LEU A 52 9.64 -5.38 -1.61
CA LEU A 52 9.27 -6.61 -2.32
C LEU A 52 7.82 -6.55 -2.80
N ALA A 53 6.88 -6.15 -1.93
CA ALA A 53 5.48 -5.95 -2.30
C ALA A 53 5.34 -4.87 -3.37
N SER A 54 6.04 -3.73 -3.24
CA SER A 54 6.02 -2.65 -4.22
C SER A 54 6.58 -3.08 -5.58
N SER A 55 7.62 -3.91 -5.61
CA SER A 55 8.17 -4.46 -6.84
C SER A 55 7.20 -5.45 -7.48
N GLN A 56 6.62 -6.34 -6.69
CA GLN A 56 5.62 -7.30 -7.16
C GLN A 56 4.42 -6.61 -7.81
N HIS A 57 3.86 -5.58 -7.20
CA HIS A 57 2.75 -4.83 -7.78
C HIS A 57 3.07 -4.18 -9.14
N ARG A 58 4.32 -3.84 -9.38
CA ARG A 58 4.72 -3.04 -10.53
C ARG A 58 5.32 -3.84 -11.68
N ILE A 59 6.02 -4.90 -11.38
CA ILE A 59 6.88 -5.58 -12.37
C ILE A 59 6.79 -7.10 -12.36
N TRP A 60 6.09 -7.73 -11.41
CA TRP A 60 6.06 -9.18 -11.25
C TRP A 60 5.81 -9.97 -12.54
N GLN A 61 4.92 -9.47 -13.37
CA GLN A 61 4.47 -10.22 -14.54
C GLN A 61 5.00 -9.67 -15.87
N ASP A 62 5.80 -8.62 -15.78
CA ASP A 62 6.44 -8.03 -16.94
C ASP A 62 7.73 -8.80 -17.24
N SER A 63 7.69 -9.71 -18.21
CA SER A 63 8.85 -10.50 -18.62
C SER A 63 10.02 -9.64 -19.13
N SER A 64 9.76 -8.38 -19.52
CA SER A 64 10.79 -7.42 -19.92
C SER A 64 11.58 -6.88 -18.74
N ARG A 65 11.10 -7.08 -17.49
CA ARG A 65 11.67 -6.55 -16.23
C ARG A 65 12.48 -7.58 -15.42
N LYS A 66 13.14 -8.50 -16.10
CA LYS A 66 13.94 -9.55 -15.43
C LYS A 66 15.06 -8.99 -14.55
N ASN A 67 15.73 -7.93 -15.01
CA ASN A 67 16.83 -7.31 -14.26
C ASN A 67 16.35 -6.61 -12.99
N GLU A 68 15.20 -5.95 -13.05
CA GLU A 68 14.59 -5.29 -11.90
C GLU A 68 14.13 -6.31 -10.85
N ASN A 69 13.53 -7.42 -11.30
CA ASN A 69 13.17 -8.53 -10.41
C ASN A 69 14.41 -9.15 -9.77
N TYR A 70 15.44 -9.45 -10.56
CA TYR A 70 16.71 -9.95 -10.05
C TYR A 70 17.32 -9.03 -9.00
N PHE A 71 17.36 -7.71 -9.29
CA PHE A 71 17.86 -6.71 -8.35
C PHE A 71 17.08 -6.70 -7.03
N THR A 72 15.75 -6.81 -7.09
CA THR A 72 14.89 -6.87 -5.92
C THR A 72 15.25 -8.06 -5.02
N PHE A 73 15.42 -9.25 -5.60
CA PHE A 73 15.83 -10.43 -4.83
C PHE A 73 17.27 -10.34 -4.31
N MET A 74 18.18 -9.76 -5.08
CA MET A 74 19.54 -9.51 -4.63
C MET A 74 19.59 -8.57 -3.41
N ILE A 75 18.76 -7.54 -3.38
CA ILE A 75 18.62 -6.69 -2.19
C ILE A 75 18.07 -7.49 -1.02
N LEU A 76 17.03 -8.30 -1.21
CA LEU A 76 16.43 -9.13 -0.15
C LEU A 76 17.47 -10.09 0.46
N GLU A 77 18.24 -10.76 -0.38
CA GLU A 77 19.31 -11.66 0.06
C GLU A 77 20.35 -10.92 0.92
N ASN A 78 20.84 -9.76 0.45
CA ASN A 78 21.80 -8.97 1.21
C ASN A 78 21.21 -8.42 2.52
N MET A 79 19.93 -8.00 2.52
CA MET A 79 19.25 -7.56 3.74
C MET A 79 19.18 -8.70 4.77
N THR A 80 18.77 -9.87 4.33
CA THR A 80 18.71 -11.06 5.19
C THR A 80 20.08 -11.39 5.77
N LYS A 81 21.12 -11.35 4.94
CA LYS A 81 22.51 -11.58 5.37
C LYS A 81 22.96 -10.57 6.42
N GLU A 82 22.74 -9.28 6.20
CA GLU A 82 23.13 -8.22 7.16
C GLU A 82 22.38 -8.36 8.49
N ILE A 83 21.09 -8.73 8.46
CA ILE A 83 20.32 -9.01 9.68
C ILE A 83 20.95 -10.19 10.43
N PHE A 84 21.20 -11.33 9.76
CA PHE A 84 21.83 -12.51 10.39
C PHE A 84 23.17 -12.18 11.00
N LEU A 85 24.02 -11.45 10.30
CA LEU A 85 25.33 -11.04 10.79
C LEU A 85 25.27 -10.06 11.97
N SER A 86 24.14 -9.43 12.18
CA SER A 86 23.92 -8.48 13.29
C SER A 86 23.37 -9.14 14.56
N LEU A 87 22.92 -10.39 14.50
CA LEU A 87 22.30 -11.07 15.65
C LEU A 87 23.34 -11.51 16.68
N ASP A 88 23.01 -11.32 17.95
CA ASP A 88 23.74 -11.87 19.07
C ASP A 88 23.28 -13.29 19.39
N LYS A 89 24.11 -14.05 20.14
CA LYS A 89 23.86 -15.47 20.45
C LYS A 89 22.51 -15.74 21.13
N ASN A 90 21.99 -14.76 21.87
CA ASN A 90 20.74 -14.90 22.64
C ASN A 90 19.52 -14.31 21.92
N GLU A 91 19.70 -13.78 20.73
CA GLU A 91 18.61 -13.16 19.97
C GLU A 91 17.90 -14.18 19.09
N LYS A 92 16.62 -13.95 18.89
CA LYS A 92 15.76 -14.75 18.00
C LYS A 92 15.27 -13.89 16.86
N LEU A 93 15.49 -14.33 15.62
CA LEU A 93 14.92 -13.72 14.43
C LEU A 93 13.64 -14.45 14.06
N ILE A 94 12.57 -13.67 13.90
CA ILE A 94 11.32 -14.15 13.31
C ILE A 94 11.15 -13.45 11.97
N VAL A 95 11.12 -14.22 10.89
CA VAL A 95 10.84 -13.72 9.54
C VAL A 95 9.42 -14.16 9.19
N THR A 96 8.57 -13.20 8.85
CA THR A 96 7.17 -13.49 8.49
C THR A 96 6.75 -12.70 7.26
N SER A 97 5.91 -13.32 6.45
CA SER A 97 5.19 -12.64 5.37
C SER A 97 3.76 -12.43 5.84
N GLY A 98 3.34 -11.17 5.99
CA GLY A 98 1.97 -10.83 6.37
C GLY A 98 0.96 -10.97 5.25
N LEU A 99 1.41 -10.91 3.99
CA LEU A 99 0.55 -10.91 2.81
C LEU A 99 1.18 -11.74 1.70
N SER A 100 0.33 -12.41 0.93
CA SER A 100 0.71 -13.04 -0.34
C SER A 100 0.01 -12.30 -1.49
N GLN A 101 0.64 -12.29 -2.65
CA GLN A 101 0.08 -11.69 -3.85
C GLN A 101 -0.12 -12.77 -4.93
N ARG A 102 -1.24 -12.68 -5.64
CA ARG A 102 -1.50 -13.51 -6.82
C ARG A 102 -2.01 -12.65 -7.96
N LYS A 103 -1.80 -13.10 -9.17
CA LYS A 103 -2.40 -12.47 -10.35
C LYS A 103 -3.92 -12.57 -10.27
N ILE A 104 -4.59 -11.44 -10.44
CA ILE A 104 -6.02 -11.39 -10.68
C ILE A 104 -6.20 -11.15 -12.18
N PRO A 105 -6.75 -12.08 -12.96
CA PRO A 105 -6.96 -11.88 -14.39
C PRO A 105 -8.05 -10.83 -14.61
N ASN A 106 -7.72 -9.79 -15.38
CA ASN A 106 -8.66 -8.86 -16.03
C ASN A 106 -9.72 -8.21 -15.13
N GLU A 107 -9.40 -7.88 -13.88
CA GLU A 107 -10.28 -7.04 -13.06
C GLU A 107 -9.92 -5.57 -13.26
N PHE A 108 -10.92 -4.76 -13.62
CA PHE A 108 -10.80 -3.31 -13.73
C PHE A 108 -11.43 -2.68 -12.50
N TYR A 109 -10.66 -1.85 -11.81
CA TYR A 109 -11.16 -1.06 -10.69
C TYR A 109 -11.39 0.37 -11.13
N TYR A 110 -12.63 0.80 -11.04
CA TYR A 110 -12.99 2.18 -11.32
C TYR A 110 -12.89 3.02 -10.04
N ARG A 111 -12.36 4.22 -10.17
CA ARG A 111 -12.31 5.20 -9.09
C ARG A 111 -12.74 6.56 -9.64
N GLN A 112 -13.56 7.28 -8.87
CA GLN A 112 -13.88 8.65 -9.21
C GLN A 112 -12.61 9.50 -9.11
N ILE A 113 -12.38 10.34 -10.12
CA ILE A 113 -11.24 11.28 -10.13
C ILE A 113 -11.45 12.34 -9.05
N ASP A 114 -12.68 12.88 -8.97
CA ASP A 114 -13.11 13.81 -7.94
C ASP A 114 -14.42 13.32 -7.33
N GLN A 115 -14.30 12.73 -6.15
CA GLN A 115 -15.44 12.15 -5.44
C GLN A 115 -16.40 13.24 -4.93
N TYR A 116 -15.87 14.39 -4.51
CA TYR A 116 -16.71 15.48 -4.00
C TYR A 116 -17.62 16.01 -5.10
N SER A 117 -17.05 16.46 -6.22
CA SER A 117 -17.81 16.97 -7.36
C SER A 117 -18.78 15.93 -7.93
N PHE A 118 -18.39 14.64 -7.91
CA PHE A 118 -19.29 13.57 -8.36
C PHE A 118 -20.56 13.51 -7.52
N PHE A 119 -20.44 13.47 -6.18
CA PHE A 119 -21.60 13.37 -5.30
C PHE A 119 -22.40 14.69 -5.20
N GLU A 120 -21.74 15.84 -5.33
CA GLU A 120 -22.40 17.14 -5.43
C GLU A 120 -23.27 17.23 -6.68
N ASN A 121 -22.76 16.81 -7.84
CA ASN A 121 -23.51 16.74 -9.10
C ASN A 121 -24.68 15.74 -9.06
N LEU A 122 -24.63 14.73 -8.20
CA LEU A 122 -25.76 13.84 -7.91
C LEU A 122 -26.80 14.48 -6.99
N GLY A 123 -26.58 15.71 -6.52
CA GLY A 123 -27.52 16.46 -5.68
C GLY A 123 -27.33 16.29 -4.19
N LEU A 124 -26.25 15.66 -3.72
CA LEU A 124 -25.95 15.60 -2.28
C LEU A 124 -25.58 17.00 -1.77
N LYS A 125 -26.05 17.33 -0.57
CA LYS A 125 -25.81 18.61 0.10
C LYS A 125 -25.29 18.41 1.52
N ASN A 126 -24.57 19.40 2.03
CA ASN A 126 -24.12 19.43 3.43
C ASN A 126 -23.30 18.21 3.86
N PHE A 127 -22.45 17.69 2.99
CA PHE A 127 -21.64 16.51 3.24
C PHE A 127 -20.13 16.82 3.25
N LYS A 128 -19.36 15.93 3.84
CA LYS A 128 -17.90 15.89 3.74
C LYS A 128 -17.50 14.49 3.30
N ILE A 129 -16.52 14.39 2.40
CA ILE A 129 -15.95 13.11 1.95
C ILE A 129 -14.56 12.93 2.53
N GLU A 130 -14.31 11.72 3.00
CA GLU A 130 -12.97 11.22 3.34
C GLU A 130 -12.68 10.03 2.42
N PRO A 131 -11.88 10.25 1.35
CA PRO A 131 -11.53 9.20 0.42
C PRO A 131 -10.57 8.21 1.06
N ASN A 132 -10.76 6.93 0.79
CA ASN A 132 -9.79 5.89 1.13
C ASN A 132 -8.78 5.70 0.00
N MET A 133 -7.79 4.85 0.21
CA MET A 133 -6.76 4.56 -0.82
C MET A 133 -7.30 3.78 -2.02
N THR A 134 -8.43 3.11 -1.86
CA THR A 134 -9.08 2.28 -2.88
C THR A 134 -10.22 3.02 -3.59
N ASN A 135 -11.17 2.30 -4.16
CA ASN A 135 -12.33 2.82 -4.87
C ASN A 135 -13.53 3.10 -3.93
N ASP A 136 -13.26 3.36 -2.68
CA ASP A 136 -14.25 3.63 -1.65
C ASP A 136 -14.00 4.94 -0.91
N CYS A 137 -15.00 5.39 -0.17
CA CYS A 137 -14.95 6.60 0.65
C CYS A 137 -15.92 6.52 1.83
N MET A 138 -15.70 7.42 2.78
CA MET A 138 -16.63 7.70 3.88
C MET A 138 -17.29 9.05 3.63
N ILE A 139 -18.63 9.09 3.66
CA ILE A 139 -19.42 10.31 3.46
C ILE A 139 -20.11 10.67 4.77
N PHE A 140 -19.73 11.80 5.33
CA PHE A 140 -20.25 12.33 6.58
C PHE A 140 -21.26 13.44 6.31
N PHE A 141 -22.32 13.50 7.10
CA PHE A 141 -23.37 14.50 7.01
C PHE A 141 -23.53 15.26 8.32
N LYS A 142 -23.97 16.51 8.24
CA LYS A 142 -24.25 17.32 9.45
C LYS A 142 -25.47 16.82 10.21
N ASN A 143 -26.44 16.24 9.53
CA ASN A 143 -27.67 15.73 10.14
C ASN A 143 -28.06 14.36 9.58
N LYS A 144 -28.85 13.63 10.35
CA LYS A 144 -29.27 12.26 10.04
C LYS A 144 -30.23 12.18 8.86
N ARG A 145 -31.04 13.21 8.64
CA ARG A 145 -32.01 13.25 7.54
C ARG A 145 -31.30 13.27 6.20
N ASP A 146 -30.35 14.20 6.01
CA ASP A 146 -29.55 14.30 4.78
C ASP A 146 -28.80 13.00 4.50
N MET A 147 -28.26 12.36 5.55
CA MET A 147 -27.58 11.08 5.42
C MET A 147 -28.51 9.96 4.92
N ILE A 148 -29.75 9.87 5.45
CA ILE A 148 -30.72 8.84 5.03
C ILE A 148 -31.15 9.08 3.58
N GLU A 149 -31.43 10.33 3.21
CA GLU A 149 -31.81 10.72 1.85
C GLU A 149 -30.69 10.37 0.86
N ALA A 150 -29.43 10.75 1.18
CA ALA A 150 -28.25 10.43 0.38
C ALA A 150 -28.04 8.93 0.23
N TYR A 151 -28.14 8.17 1.32
CA TYR A 151 -28.02 6.71 1.29
C TYR A 151 -29.02 6.05 0.33
N ASN A 152 -30.28 6.47 0.42
CA ASN A 152 -31.35 5.96 -0.45
C ASN A 152 -31.16 6.34 -1.93
N MET A 153 -30.58 7.51 -2.17
CA MET A 153 -30.24 7.99 -3.52
C MET A 153 -29.07 7.18 -4.11
N ILE A 154 -27.94 7.12 -3.42
CA ILE A 154 -26.73 6.45 -3.89
C ILE A 154 -26.97 4.97 -4.17
N LYS A 155 -27.71 4.28 -3.29
CA LYS A 155 -28.04 2.87 -3.44
C LYS A 155 -28.86 2.54 -4.69
N LYS A 156 -29.57 3.53 -5.26
CA LYS A 156 -30.40 3.36 -6.47
C LYS A 156 -29.64 3.58 -7.77
N ILE A 157 -28.42 4.12 -7.71
CA ILE A 157 -27.63 4.44 -8.90
C ILE A 157 -27.20 3.14 -9.57
N LYS A 158 -27.47 3.06 -10.87
CA LYS A 158 -27.14 1.91 -11.71
C LYS A 158 -26.45 2.34 -12.99
N ILE A 159 -25.57 1.49 -13.50
CA ILE A 159 -25.00 1.57 -14.85
C ILE A 159 -25.35 0.25 -15.54
N ASN A 160 -25.97 0.33 -16.70
CA ASN A 160 -26.38 -0.86 -17.47
C ASN A 160 -27.15 -1.90 -16.63
N ASN A 161 -28.09 -1.45 -15.82
CA ASN A 161 -28.88 -2.24 -14.86
C ASN A 161 -28.12 -2.85 -13.68
N HIS A 162 -26.81 -2.69 -13.58
CA HIS A 162 -26.00 -3.12 -12.44
C HIS A 162 -25.87 -1.99 -11.41
N LYS A 163 -25.90 -2.32 -10.14
CA LYS A 163 -25.66 -1.33 -9.07
C LYS A 163 -24.26 -0.78 -9.22
N MET A 164 -24.13 0.54 -9.21
CA MET A 164 -22.83 1.20 -9.28
C MET A 164 -22.11 1.22 -7.93
N PHE A 165 -22.88 1.26 -6.84
CA PHE A 165 -22.31 1.40 -5.51
C PHE A 165 -22.80 0.32 -4.55
N TYR A 166 -21.87 -0.21 -3.77
CA TYR A 166 -22.14 -0.84 -2.50
C TYR A 166 -22.10 0.22 -1.41
N CYS A 167 -23.15 0.32 -0.60
CA CYS A 167 -23.24 1.32 0.47
C CYS A 167 -23.69 0.69 1.79
N GLU A 168 -23.07 1.10 2.87
CA GLU A 168 -23.44 0.77 4.25
C GLU A 168 -23.50 2.01 5.13
N ARG A 169 -24.48 2.07 6.03
CA ARG A 169 -24.45 3.05 7.12
C ARG A 169 -23.63 2.51 8.27
N LYS A 170 -22.63 3.24 8.67
CA LYS A 170 -21.71 2.87 9.75
C LYS A 170 -21.61 3.98 10.79
N LYS A 171 -21.05 3.64 11.95
CA LYS A 171 -20.84 4.57 13.05
C LYS A 171 -19.43 4.41 13.59
N ILE A 172 -18.73 5.51 13.72
CA ILE A 172 -17.42 5.57 14.41
C ILE A 172 -17.59 6.54 15.58
N LEU A 173 -17.39 6.04 16.81
CA LEU A 173 -17.65 6.78 18.05
C LEU A 173 -19.11 7.29 18.06
N LYS A 174 -19.30 8.63 18.01
CA LYS A 174 -20.62 9.28 17.97
C LYS A 174 -21.05 9.77 16.58
N LYS A 175 -20.21 9.60 15.54
CA LYS A 175 -20.50 10.08 14.17
C LYS A 175 -21.00 8.94 13.29
N GLU A 176 -22.16 9.15 12.68
CA GLU A 176 -22.69 8.25 11.64
C GLU A 176 -22.18 8.70 10.26
N TYR A 177 -21.92 7.74 9.37
CA TYR A 177 -21.46 8.00 8.01
C TYR A 177 -21.93 6.91 7.05
N ILE A 178 -21.88 7.22 5.75
CA ILE A 178 -22.09 6.23 4.69
C ILE A 178 -20.72 5.76 4.23
N PHE A 179 -20.43 4.48 4.36
CA PHE A 179 -19.35 3.83 3.62
C PHE A 179 -19.87 3.54 2.21
N CYS A 180 -19.15 4.00 1.19
CA CYS A 180 -19.54 3.86 -0.20
C CYS A 180 -18.36 3.35 -1.03
N LYS A 181 -18.60 2.28 -1.81
CA LYS A 181 -17.61 1.63 -2.68
C LYS A 181 -18.20 1.44 -4.07
N ILE A 182 -17.43 1.70 -5.13
CA ILE A 182 -17.79 1.30 -6.51
C ILE A 182 -17.69 -0.22 -6.63
N VAL A 183 -18.68 -0.83 -7.26
CA VAL A 183 -18.80 -2.31 -7.41
C VAL A 183 -18.59 -2.69 -8.87
#